data_4f1f890bad2ac9cd9aecb86c43c8a05e
#
_entry.id   4f1f890bad2ac9cd9aecb86c43c8a05e
#
_cell.length_a   1.000
_cell.length_b   1.000
_cell.length_c   1.000
_cell.angle_alpha   90.00
_cell.angle_beta   90.00
_cell.angle_gamma   90.00
#
_symmetry.space_group_name_H-M   'P 1'
#
loop_
_entity.id
_entity.type
_entity.pdbx_description
1 polymer ?
#
loop_
_entity_poly.entity_id
_entity_poly.type
_entity_poly.pdbx_seq_one_letter_code
_entity_poly.pdbx_strand_id
1 'polypeptide(L)'
;MYKRATLILYNSYDKKRWHEAHKRAIARAAPVCYAYDFNLAIMDFPCKKEDLNNINTTIGNEGSYLKELIDKNRFFIVDKFLPQFGIPIATTSKPEKSKEITPIDTVKLLKNRPIGLFVGLGRHGLPKDILRFCKYHLDITEKGVSLETCTAIGIIPSTIYWLSKSF
;
A
#
# COMPACT_ATOMS: atom_id res chain seq x y z
N MET A 1 3.56 -17.09 13.62
CA MET A 1 4.24 -16.05 12.79
C MET A 1 3.24 -15.49 11.79
N TYR A 2 3.17 -14.19 11.68
CA TYR A 2 2.32 -13.54 10.69
C TYR A 2 2.89 -13.68 9.27
N LYS A 3 2.02 -13.83 8.31
CA LYS A 3 2.39 -13.74 6.89
C LYS A 3 2.70 -12.28 6.54
N ARG A 4 3.32 -12.04 5.39
CA ARG A 4 3.69 -10.69 5.00
C ARG A 4 2.53 -9.95 4.32
N ALA A 5 2.38 -8.69 4.69
CA ALA A 5 1.47 -7.79 4.00
C ALA A 5 2.21 -7.03 2.90
N THR A 6 1.49 -6.68 1.84
CA THR A 6 1.99 -5.81 0.76
C THR A 6 1.14 -4.54 0.72
N LEU A 7 1.80 -3.39 0.78
CA LEU A 7 1.16 -2.11 0.48
C LEU A 7 1.20 -1.91 -1.03
N ILE A 8 0.05 -1.76 -1.65
CA ILE A 8 -0.07 -1.60 -3.10
C ILE A 8 -0.53 -0.17 -3.38
N LEU A 9 0.37 0.65 -3.90
CA LEU A 9 0.04 1.99 -4.38
C LEU A 9 -0.59 1.84 -5.75
N TYR A 10 -1.88 2.14 -5.86
CA TYR A 10 -2.59 2.10 -7.14
C TYR A 10 -2.60 3.49 -7.77
N ASN A 11 -2.11 3.58 -9.00
CA ASN A 11 -2.09 4.85 -9.73
C ASN A 11 -3.47 5.20 -10.28
N SER A 12 -4.26 5.89 -9.48
CA SER A 12 -5.53 6.50 -9.90
C SER A 12 -5.40 7.98 -10.30
N TYR A 13 -4.15 8.46 -10.43
CA TYR A 13 -3.84 9.87 -10.74
C TYR A 13 -3.63 10.08 -12.24
N ASP A 14 -2.47 9.71 -12.77
CA ASP A 14 -2.13 9.83 -14.19
C ASP A 14 -1.38 8.58 -14.65
N LYS A 15 -1.95 7.85 -15.61
CA LYS A 15 -1.38 6.61 -16.13
C LYS A 15 -0.41 6.83 -17.28
N LYS A 16 -0.29 8.05 -17.79
CA LYS A 16 0.51 8.35 -18.98
C LYS A 16 1.82 9.07 -18.67
N ARG A 17 1.81 9.93 -17.67
CA ARG A 17 2.94 10.81 -17.35
C ARG A 17 3.50 10.52 -15.97
N TRP A 18 4.83 10.50 -15.87
CA TRP A 18 5.57 10.33 -14.64
C TRP A 18 5.68 11.67 -13.91
N HIS A 19 4.92 11.85 -12.84
CA HIS A 19 4.83 13.08 -12.07
C HIS A 19 5.56 13.01 -10.74
N GLU A 20 5.84 14.17 -10.15
CA GLU A 20 6.37 14.27 -8.79
C GLU A 20 5.45 13.61 -7.75
N ALA A 21 4.13 13.61 -7.97
CA ALA A 21 3.19 12.93 -7.09
C ALA A 21 3.44 11.42 -6.99
N HIS A 22 3.76 10.77 -8.12
CA HIS A 22 4.14 9.36 -8.16
C HIS A 22 5.44 9.11 -7.38
N LYS A 23 6.47 9.91 -7.65
CA LYS A 23 7.78 9.81 -7.00
C LYS A 23 7.67 10.02 -5.49
N ARG A 24 6.88 11.02 -5.10
CA ARG A 24 6.67 11.37 -3.69
C ARG A 24 5.96 10.27 -2.93
N ALA A 25 4.96 9.64 -3.52
CA ALA A 25 4.26 8.51 -2.91
C ALA A 25 5.22 7.33 -2.65
N ILE A 26 6.03 6.97 -3.64
CA ILE A 26 7.03 5.91 -3.51
C ILE A 26 8.07 6.28 -2.45
N ALA A 27 8.60 7.50 -2.48
CA ALA A 27 9.61 7.98 -1.55
C ALA A 27 9.14 7.93 -0.10
N ARG A 28 7.86 8.19 0.14
CA ARG A 28 7.26 8.12 1.49
C ARG A 28 6.85 6.72 1.90
N ALA A 29 6.42 5.89 0.97
CA ALA A 29 6.03 4.51 1.26
C ALA A 29 7.23 3.61 1.57
N ALA A 30 8.37 3.81 0.93
CA ALA A 30 9.52 2.94 1.08
C ALA A 30 10.03 2.84 2.53
N PRO A 31 10.30 3.94 3.26
CA PRO A 31 10.72 3.83 4.65
C PRO A 31 9.64 3.24 5.57
N VAL A 32 8.37 3.51 5.31
CA VAL A 32 7.26 2.94 6.08
C VAL A 32 7.19 1.42 5.89
N CYS A 33 7.23 0.94 4.65
CA CYS A 33 7.24 -0.49 4.37
C CYS A 33 8.47 -1.19 4.93
N TYR A 34 9.63 -0.54 4.87
CA TYR A 34 10.85 -1.06 5.48
C TYR A 34 10.71 -1.21 6.99
N ALA A 35 10.22 -0.15 7.67
CA ALA A 35 10.10 -0.11 9.12
C ALA A 35 9.06 -1.10 9.67
N TYR A 36 7.95 -1.29 8.96
CA TYR A 36 6.82 -2.10 9.43
C TYR A 36 6.68 -3.45 8.71
N ASP A 37 7.74 -3.93 8.10
CA ASP A 37 7.81 -5.25 7.47
C ASP A 37 6.79 -5.51 6.36
N PHE A 38 6.41 -4.48 5.62
CA PHE A 38 5.57 -4.61 4.44
C PHE A 38 6.42 -4.77 3.17
N ASN A 39 5.92 -5.54 2.22
CA ASN A 39 6.34 -5.37 0.83
C ASN A 39 5.70 -4.11 0.26
N LEU A 40 6.34 -3.50 -0.73
CA LEU A 40 5.80 -2.36 -1.46
C LEU A 40 5.58 -2.75 -2.92
N ALA A 41 4.39 -2.53 -3.43
CA ALA A 41 4.08 -2.67 -4.84
C ALA A 41 3.54 -1.36 -5.39
N ILE A 42 3.91 -1.03 -6.62
CA ILE A 42 3.30 0.05 -7.39
C ILE A 42 2.57 -0.56 -8.57
N MET A 43 1.31 -0.17 -8.77
CA MET A 43 0.44 -0.72 -9.81
C MET A 43 -0.01 0.37 -10.78
N ASP A 44 0.15 0.10 -12.08
CA ASP A 44 -0.20 0.99 -13.19
C ASP A 44 0.56 2.34 -13.15
N PHE A 45 1.77 2.36 -12.60
CA PHE A 45 2.61 3.53 -12.62
C PHE A 45 3.29 3.68 -14.01
N PRO A 46 3.32 4.90 -14.56
CA PRO A 46 3.96 5.13 -15.86
C PRO A 46 5.47 5.29 -15.72
N CYS A 47 6.13 4.29 -15.17
CA CYS A 47 7.57 4.30 -14.93
C CYS A 47 8.17 2.92 -15.18
N LYS A 48 9.47 2.91 -15.45
CA LYS A 48 10.30 1.72 -15.53
C LYS A 48 11.22 1.66 -14.31
N LYS A 49 11.88 0.51 -14.11
CA LYS A 49 12.81 0.31 -13.01
C LYS A 49 13.92 1.37 -12.98
N GLU A 50 14.40 1.81 -14.14
CA GLU A 50 15.45 2.83 -14.27
C GLU A 50 15.00 4.20 -13.73
N ASP A 51 13.73 4.53 -13.85
CA ASP A 51 13.17 5.80 -13.36
C ASP A 51 13.22 5.91 -11.83
N LEU A 52 13.35 4.79 -11.14
CA LEU A 52 13.39 4.74 -9.68
C LEU A 52 14.73 5.18 -9.09
N ASN A 53 15.80 5.18 -9.89
CA ASN A 53 17.14 5.56 -9.45
C ASN A 53 17.22 7.01 -8.96
N ASN A 54 16.30 7.87 -9.41
CA ASN A 54 16.24 9.28 -9.07
C ASN A 54 15.26 9.58 -7.92
N ILE A 55 14.67 8.56 -7.32
CA ILE A 55 13.78 8.76 -6.18
C ILE A 55 14.61 8.83 -4.92
N ASN A 56 14.78 10.03 -4.42
CA ASN A 56 15.38 10.28 -3.12
C ASN A 56 14.34 10.10 -2.03
N THR A 57 14.54 9.14 -1.16
CA THR A 57 13.75 9.00 0.05
C THR A 57 14.17 10.08 1.03
N THR A 58 13.32 10.93 1.39
CA THR A 58 13.42 12.36 1.52
C THR A 58 13.82 12.92 2.88
N ILE A 59 14.30 12.18 3.85
CA ILE A 59 14.71 12.81 5.11
C ILE A 59 16.14 12.39 5.47
N GLY A 60 17.06 13.33 5.37
CA GLY A 60 18.46 13.12 5.69
C GLY A 60 19.22 12.32 4.61
N ASN A 61 20.42 11.88 4.94
CA ASN A 61 21.29 11.10 4.06
C ASN A 61 20.87 9.62 3.91
N GLU A 62 19.69 9.25 4.39
CA GLU A 62 19.23 7.86 4.50
C GLU A 62 18.31 7.46 3.35
N GLY A 63 18.56 7.94 2.15
CA GLY A 63 17.74 7.71 0.98
C GLY A 63 17.75 6.28 0.41
N SER A 64 18.12 5.28 1.19
CA SER A 64 18.37 3.91 0.68
C SER A 64 17.24 2.91 0.93
N TYR A 65 16.12 3.29 1.54
CA TYR A 65 15.07 2.32 1.90
C TYR A 65 14.40 1.68 0.70
N LEU A 66 14.19 2.43 -0.38
CA LEU A 66 13.68 1.84 -1.63
C LEU A 66 14.67 0.84 -2.20
N LYS A 67 15.96 1.18 -2.22
CA LYS A 67 17.02 0.27 -2.64
C LYS A 67 17.07 -0.99 -1.78
N GLU A 68 16.94 -0.83 -0.45
CA GLU A 68 16.88 -1.95 0.48
C GLU A 68 15.71 -2.90 0.18
N LEU A 69 14.53 -2.35 -0.11
CA LEU A 69 13.38 -3.16 -0.51
C LEU A 69 13.61 -3.88 -1.84
N ILE A 70 14.22 -3.21 -2.82
CA ILE A 70 14.57 -3.80 -4.10
C ILE A 70 15.57 -4.95 -3.92
N ASP A 71 16.65 -4.71 -3.17
CA ASP A 71 17.71 -5.69 -2.93
C ASP A 71 17.20 -6.92 -2.16
N LYS A 72 16.17 -6.76 -1.34
CA LYS A 72 15.52 -7.85 -0.60
C LYS A 72 14.34 -8.50 -1.33
N ASN A 73 14.12 -8.17 -2.59
CA ASN A 73 12.96 -8.65 -3.37
C ASN A 73 11.61 -8.35 -2.70
N ARG A 74 11.50 -7.17 -2.11
CA ARG A 74 10.30 -6.70 -1.40
C ARG A 74 9.64 -5.50 -2.10
N PHE A 75 10.08 -5.16 -3.30
CA PHE A 75 9.52 -4.10 -4.12
C PHE A 75 9.07 -4.68 -5.46
N PHE A 76 7.86 -4.31 -5.91
CA PHE A 76 7.24 -4.85 -7.12
C PHE A 76 6.68 -3.72 -7.99
N ILE A 77 6.95 -3.80 -9.29
CA ILE A 77 6.28 -2.97 -10.31
C ILE A 77 5.33 -3.91 -11.05
N VAL A 78 4.04 -3.64 -10.98
CA VAL A 78 3.02 -4.55 -11.53
C VAL A 78 1.94 -3.79 -12.30
N ASP A 79 1.30 -4.49 -13.21
CA ASP A 79 0.10 -4.04 -13.94
C ASP A 79 -1.16 -4.78 -13.49
N LYS A 80 -1.00 -5.81 -12.67
CA LYS A 80 -2.10 -6.61 -12.12
C LYS A 80 -1.76 -7.12 -10.73
N PHE A 81 -2.77 -7.54 -10.00
CA PHE A 81 -2.60 -8.15 -8.68
C PHE A 81 -1.93 -9.52 -8.81
N LEU A 82 -0.85 -9.74 -8.09
CA LEU A 82 -0.12 -11.01 -8.11
C LEU A 82 -0.68 -11.98 -7.04
N PRO A 83 -0.74 -13.29 -7.34
CA PRO A 83 -1.23 -14.28 -6.38
C PRO A 83 -0.49 -14.28 -5.04
N GLN A 84 0.82 -13.99 -5.05
CA GLN A 84 1.62 -13.93 -3.82
C GLN A 84 1.24 -12.80 -2.88
N PHE A 85 0.51 -11.79 -3.35
CA PHE A 85 -0.02 -10.73 -2.48
C PHE A 85 -1.18 -11.22 -1.60
N GLY A 86 -1.76 -12.36 -1.92
CA GLY A 86 -2.76 -13.04 -1.10
C GLY A 86 -4.17 -12.45 -1.24
N ILE A 87 -4.76 -12.00 -0.13
CA ILE A 87 -6.12 -11.49 -0.12
C ILE A 87 -6.13 -10.00 -0.48
N PRO A 88 -6.81 -9.57 -1.56
CA PRO A 88 -6.89 -8.17 -1.92
C PRO A 88 -7.87 -7.42 -1.02
N ILE A 89 -7.40 -6.34 -0.42
CA ILE A 89 -8.17 -5.46 0.46
C ILE A 89 -8.05 -4.02 -0.03
N ALA A 90 -9.19 -3.38 -0.30
CA ALA A 90 -9.23 -1.97 -0.65
C ALA A 90 -9.27 -1.13 0.63
N THR A 91 -8.40 -0.11 0.73
CA THR A 91 -8.52 0.88 1.80
C THR A 91 -9.39 2.03 1.30
N THR A 92 -10.43 2.34 2.04
CA THR A 92 -11.42 3.36 1.66
C THR A 92 -12.15 3.88 2.87
N SER A 93 -12.50 5.16 2.88
CA SER A 93 -13.35 5.76 3.90
C SER A 93 -14.85 5.44 3.72
N LYS A 94 -15.20 4.80 2.61
CA LYS A 94 -16.57 4.42 2.27
C LYS A 94 -16.65 2.94 1.91
N PRO A 95 -16.44 2.05 2.89
CA PRO A 95 -16.49 0.62 2.63
C PRO A 95 -17.90 0.18 2.25
N GLU A 96 -17.99 -0.74 1.30
CA GLU A 96 -19.24 -1.45 1.03
C GLU A 96 -19.54 -2.37 2.21
N LYS A 97 -20.76 -2.30 2.76
CA LYS A 97 -21.14 -3.03 3.97
C LYS A 97 -20.87 -4.53 3.90
N SER A 98 -21.16 -5.14 2.75
CA SER A 98 -20.96 -6.58 2.55
C SER A 98 -19.49 -7.01 2.52
N LYS A 99 -18.56 -6.06 2.35
CA LYS A 99 -17.12 -6.29 2.26
C LYS A 99 -16.33 -5.69 3.41
N GLU A 100 -17.00 -4.98 4.31
CA GLU A 100 -16.34 -4.25 5.39
C GLU A 100 -15.56 -5.19 6.32
N ILE A 101 -14.33 -4.79 6.63
CA ILE A 101 -13.46 -5.50 7.55
C ILE A 101 -12.81 -4.49 8.50
N THR A 102 -12.64 -4.87 9.77
CA THR A 102 -11.97 -4.03 10.76
C THR A 102 -10.45 -4.19 10.70
N PRO A 103 -9.66 -3.25 11.26
CA PRO A 103 -8.21 -3.43 11.39
C PRO A 103 -7.84 -4.71 12.17
N ILE A 104 -8.57 -5.04 13.21
CA ILE A 104 -8.35 -6.26 14.01
C ILE A 104 -8.57 -7.52 13.16
N ASP A 105 -9.67 -7.59 12.41
CA ASP A 105 -9.96 -8.73 11.56
C ASP A 105 -8.97 -8.84 10.39
N THR A 106 -8.48 -7.72 9.90
CA THR A 106 -7.40 -7.69 8.90
C THR A 106 -6.13 -8.37 9.43
N VAL A 107 -5.76 -8.08 10.67
CA VAL A 107 -4.62 -8.72 11.34
C VAL A 107 -4.86 -10.22 11.56
N LYS A 108 -6.08 -10.63 11.91
CA LYS A 108 -6.43 -12.06 12.03
C LYS A 108 -6.28 -12.81 10.70
N LEU A 109 -6.66 -12.18 9.59
CA LEU A 109 -6.41 -12.76 8.26
C LEU A 109 -4.92 -12.96 8.00
N LEU A 110 -4.11 -11.99 8.37
CA LEU A 110 -2.66 -11.99 8.14
C LEU A 110 -1.94 -13.11 8.91
N LYS A 111 -2.53 -13.66 9.96
CA LYS A 111 -1.99 -14.86 10.63
C LYS A 111 -1.90 -16.06 9.68
N ASN A 112 -2.87 -16.19 8.81
CA ASN A 112 -3.04 -17.40 8.00
C ASN A 112 -2.64 -17.18 6.53
N ARG A 113 -2.84 -15.98 6.00
CA ARG A 113 -2.64 -15.68 4.57
C ARG A 113 -2.00 -14.31 4.39
N PRO A 114 -1.15 -14.14 3.34
CA PRO A 114 -0.73 -12.81 2.95
C PRO A 114 -1.93 -11.91 2.59
N ILE A 115 -1.77 -10.62 2.75
CA ILE A 115 -2.78 -9.63 2.33
C ILE A 115 -2.13 -8.54 1.48
N GLY A 116 -2.87 -8.06 0.51
CA GLY A 116 -2.50 -6.91 -0.31
C GLY A 116 -3.45 -5.74 -0.05
N LEU A 117 -2.92 -4.65 0.48
CA LEU A 117 -3.68 -3.46 0.85
C LEU A 117 -3.51 -2.39 -0.22
N PHE A 118 -4.57 -2.09 -0.95
CA PHE A 118 -4.58 -1.05 -1.98
C PHE A 118 -4.77 0.34 -1.38
N VAL A 119 -3.92 1.28 -1.78
CA VAL A 119 -4.06 2.71 -1.49
C VAL A 119 -4.06 3.47 -2.82
N GLY A 120 -5.09 4.26 -3.08
CA GLY A 120 -5.19 5.06 -4.29
C GLY A 120 -4.38 6.36 -4.21
N LEU A 121 -3.69 6.71 -5.29
CA LEU A 121 -2.93 7.96 -5.38
C LEU A 121 -3.81 9.16 -5.68
N GLY A 122 -4.89 8.95 -6.37
CA GLY A 122 -5.73 10.02 -6.87
C GLY A 122 -6.64 10.61 -5.80
N ARG A 123 -7.10 11.81 -6.09
CA ARG A 123 -8.04 12.61 -5.29
C ARG A 123 -9.33 11.86 -4.93
N HIS A 124 -9.75 10.95 -5.80
CA HIS A 124 -11.00 10.19 -5.65
C HIS A 124 -10.78 8.80 -5.07
N GLY A 125 -9.57 8.49 -4.61
CA GLY A 125 -9.24 7.19 -4.06
C GLY A 125 -9.18 6.08 -5.11
N LEU A 126 -9.60 4.88 -4.73
CA LEU A 126 -9.57 3.72 -5.60
C LEU A 126 -10.77 3.74 -6.57
N PRO A 127 -10.57 3.35 -7.85
CA PRO A 127 -11.65 3.26 -8.82
C PRO A 127 -12.58 2.07 -8.53
N LYS A 128 -13.77 2.10 -9.13
CA LYS A 128 -14.83 1.11 -8.89
C LYS A 128 -14.44 -0.32 -9.26
N ASP A 129 -13.62 -0.50 -10.28
CA ASP A 129 -13.14 -1.83 -10.69
C ASP A 129 -12.22 -2.45 -9.65
N ILE A 130 -11.34 -1.67 -9.03
CA ILE A 130 -10.48 -2.12 -7.92
C ILE A 130 -11.33 -2.42 -6.68
N LEU A 131 -12.29 -1.56 -6.35
CA LEU A 131 -13.19 -1.80 -5.22
C LEU A 131 -13.99 -3.10 -5.39
N ARG A 132 -14.45 -3.39 -6.60
CA ARG A 132 -15.15 -4.64 -6.92
C ARG A 132 -14.25 -5.86 -6.88
N PHE A 133 -13.02 -5.71 -7.36
CA PHE A 133 -12.03 -6.79 -7.35
C PHE A 133 -11.64 -7.19 -5.93
N CYS A 134 -11.50 -6.24 -5.02
CA CYS A 134 -11.08 -6.51 -3.64
C CYS A 134 -12.13 -7.32 -2.88
N LYS A 135 -11.64 -8.31 -2.14
CA LYS A 135 -12.49 -9.17 -1.32
C LYS A 135 -13.05 -8.44 -0.12
N TYR A 136 -12.26 -7.53 0.46
CA TYR A 136 -12.65 -6.74 1.63
C TYR A 136 -12.37 -5.27 1.42
N HIS A 137 -13.10 -4.43 2.15
CA HIS A 137 -12.90 -2.99 2.24
C HIS A 137 -12.57 -2.61 3.68
N LEU A 138 -11.44 -1.93 3.86
CA LEU A 138 -10.94 -1.48 5.15
C LEU A 138 -11.01 0.04 5.24
N ASP A 139 -11.83 0.55 6.16
CA ASP A 139 -11.72 1.92 6.66
C ASP A 139 -10.80 1.92 7.87
N ILE A 140 -9.57 2.37 7.71
CA ILE A 140 -8.57 2.36 8.78
C ILE A 140 -8.98 3.26 9.95
N THR A 141 -9.81 4.27 9.70
CA THR A 141 -10.31 5.16 10.74
C THR A 141 -11.52 4.61 11.48
N GLU A 142 -12.26 3.67 10.90
CA GLU A 142 -13.55 3.15 11.36
C GLU A 142 -14.60 4.25 11.58
N LYS A 143 -14.38 5.44 11.05
CA LYS A 143 -15.23 6.63 11.22
C LYS A 143 -15.64 7.30 9.92
N GLY A 144 -15.31 6.69 8.79
CA GLY A 144 -15.61 7.26 7.48
C GLY A 144 -14.79 8.51 7.14
N VAL A 145 -13.65 8.70 7.79
CA VAL A 145 -12.80 9.87 7.56
C VAL A 145 -11.81 9.58 6.44
N SER A 146 -11.88 10.38 5.39
CA SER A 146 -10.97 10.30 4.25
C SER A 146 -9.61 10.87 4.63
N LEU A 147 -8.54 10.08 4.44
CA LEU A 147 -7.17 10.51 4.68
C LEU A 147 -6.48 10.82 3.37
N GLU A 148 -5.60 11.82 3.41
CA GLU A 148 -4.71 12.12 2.28
C GLU A 148 -3.77 10.91 2.04
N THR A 149 -3.40 10.69 0.78
CA THR A 149 -2.66 9.49 0.36
C THR A 149 -1.41 9.20 1.20
N CYS A 150 -0.56 10.20 1.40
CA CYS A 150 0.68 9.99 2.16
C CYS A 150 0.41 9.77 3.66
N THR A 151 -0.66 10.35 4.19
CA THR A 151 -1.12 10.08 5.55
C THR A 151 -1.60 8.63 5.69
N ALA A 152 -2.40 8.15 4.73
CA ALA A 152 -2.85 6.76 4.69
C ALA A 152 -1.68 5.78 4.58
N ILE A 153 -0.70 6.09 3.74
CA ILE A 153 0.54 5.29 3.59
C ILE A 153 1.26 5.11 4.92
N GLY A 154 1.32 6.14 5.75
CA GLY A 154 1.96 6.05 7.07
C GLY A 154 1.13 5.31 8.11
N ILE A 155 -0.16 5.58 8.16
CA ILE A 155 -1.06 5.05 9.19
C ILE A 155 -1.37 3.57 8.98
N ILE A 156 -1.66 3.13 7.75
CA ILE A 156 -2.13 1.77 7.48
C ILE A 156 -1.07 0.72 7.86
N PRO A 157 0.16 0.75 7.35
CA PRO A 157 1.15 -0.24 7.72
C PRO A 157 1.50 -0.21 9.22
N SER A 158 1.61 0.97 9.79
CA SER A 158 1.90 1.16 11.22
C SER A 158 0.82 0.51 12.09
N THR A 159 -0.45 0.79 11.80
CA THR A 159 -1.58 0.23 12.56
C THR A 159 -1.60 -1.30 12.48
N ILE A 160 -1.51 -1.85 11.27
CA ILE A 160 -1.52 -3.32 11.06
C ILE A 160 -0.34 -3.98 11.77
N TYR A 161 0.85 -3.40 11.66
CA TYR A 161 2.05 -3.92 12.31
C TYR A 161 1.90 -3.98 13.83
N TRP A 162 1.52 -2.86 14.45
CA TRP A 162 1.40 -2.81 15.92
C TRP A 162 0.25 -3.66 16.45
N LEU A 163 -0.87 -3.70 15.76
CA LEU A 163 -1.94 -4.62 16.12
C LEU A 163 -1.49 -6.09 16.03
N SER A 164 -0.65 -6.43 15.04
CA SER A 164 -0.14 -7.79 14.91
C SER A 164 0.77 -8.23 16.08
N LYS A 165 1.33 -7.26 16.81
CA LYS A 165 2.13 -7.55 18.01
C LYS A 165 1.29 -7.76 19.26
N SER A 166 0.01 -7.37 19.20
CA SER A 166 -0.91 -7.46 20.34
C SER A 166 -1.72 -8.76 20.38
N PHE A 167 -1.61 -9.61 19.35
CA PHE A 167 -2.37 -10.87 19.24
C PHE A 167 -1.48 -12.11 19.14
#